data_b0a49abec6148fe8701a7cc4b9f33a28
#
_entry.id   b0a49abec6148fe8701a7cc4b9f33a28
#
_cell.length_a   1.000
_cell.length_b   1.000
_cell.length_c   1.000
_cell.angle_alpha   90.00
_cell.angle_beta   90.00
_cell.angle_gamma   90.00
#
_symmetry.space_group_name_H-M   'P 1'
#
loop_
_entity.id
_entity.type
_entity.pdbx_description
1 polymer ?
#
loop_
_entity_poly.entity_id
_entity_poly.type
_entity_poly.pdbx_seq_one_letter_code
_entity_poly.pdbx_strand_id
1 'polypeptide(L)'
;MAKEKSGYYGQRRKFWSWGYEGEDNSKDEIRTMRDRVEQRLGIKDIEILSDPTLDEIELYASRIKIPRTLEDFCTSEKWDRIVHTYGKGFKDMTLIYRRDFKKAPDVVAYPRDEEDIAAIFDWCGENSYACIPYGGGSSVTGGFWGPERDAFPGVVVIDLGNLNKILEVDPVSRCARIQAGILGPALEEQLKPHGLTL
;
A
#
# COMPACT_ATOMS: atom_id res chain seq x y z
N MET A 1 6.14 -3.05 -22.01
CA MET A 1 6.80 -3.67 -20.86
C MET A 1 6.12 -3.08 -19.63
N ALA A 2 5.38 -3.89 -18.88
CA ALA A 2 4.77 -3.44 -17.63
C ALA A 2 5.92 -3.00 -16.69
N LYS A 3 5.91 -1.74 -16.25
CA LYS A 3 6.84 -1.24 -15.26
C LYS A 3 6.55 -2.02 -13.97
N GLU A 4 7.50 -2.81 -13.47
CA GLU A 4 7.46 -3.36 -12.12
C GLU A 4 7.43 -2.18 -11.15
N LYS A 5 6.24 -1.82 -10.73
CA LYS A 5 5.99 -0.71 -9.82
C LYS A 5 5.54 -1.29 -8.49
N SER A 6 6.20 -0.88 -7.44
CA SER A 6 5.99 -1.26 -6.04
C SER A 6 6.38 -2.69 -5.64
N GLY A 7 7.65 -2.90 -5.46
CA GLY A 7 8.16 -4.01 -4.67
C GLY A 7 9.42 -3.56 -3.98
N TYR A 8 9.41 -3.46 -2.66
CA TYR A 8 10.63 -3.45 -1.90
C TYR A 8 11.37 -4.76 -2.21
N TYR A 9 12.62 -4.69 -2.61
CA TYR A 9 13.45 -5.84 -2.98
C TYR A 9 12.99 -6.67 -4.20
N GLY A 10 12.24 -6.07 -5.13
CA GLY A 10 11.81 -6.77 -6.35
C GLY A 10 10.72 -7.83 -6.14
N GLN A 11 10.14 -7.91 -4.95
CA GLN A 11 9.03 -8.82 -4.64
C GLN A 11 7.70 -8.06 -4.58
N ARG A 12 6.64 -8.69 -5.08
CA ARG A 12 5.30 -8.14 -5.10
C ARG A 12 4.62 -8.36 -3.75
N ARG A 13 4.13 -7.28 -3.11
CA ARG A 13 3.40 -7.39 -1.84
C ARG A 13 2.02 -8.00 -2.05
N LYS A 14 1.59 -8.82 -1.10
CA LYS A 14 0.20 -9.29 -1.05
C LYS A 14 -0.75 -8.12 -0.79
N PHE A 15 -1.82 -8.03 -1.56
CA PHE A 15 -2.90 -7.09 -1.23
C PHE A 15 -3.83 -7.64 -0.15
N TRP A 16 -3.92 -8.97 -0.01
CA TRP A 16 -4.86 -9.67 0.86
C TRP A 16 -4.31 -10.03 2.25
N SER A 17 -3.02 -9.86 2.50
CA SER A 17 -2.40 -10.14 3.79
C SER A 17 -1.09 -9.36 3.98
N TRP A 18 -0.39 -9.65 5.07
CA TRP A 18 1.00 -9.25 5.28
C TRP A 18 1.95 -10.10 4.41
N GLY A 19 3.14 -9.59 4.15
CA GLY A 19 4.20 -10.30 3.42
C GLY A 19 4.13 -10.13 1.90
N TYR A 20 4.87 -10.97 1.21
CA TYR A 20 5.04 -10.94 -0.24
C TYR A 20 4.36 -12.14 -0.91
N GLU A 21 4.06 -12.03 -2.20
CA GLU A 21 3.54 -13.15 -2.99
C GLU A 21 4.54 -14.31 -2.96
N GLY A 22 4.03 -15.53 -2.77
CA GLY A 22 4.85 -16.75 -2.62
C GLY A 22 5.29 -17.08 -1.20
N GLU A 23 5.03 -16.20 -0.22
CA GLU A 23 5.28 -16.45 1.21
C GLU A 23 4.01 -16.94 1.90
N ASP A 24 3.49 -18.10 1.47
CA ASP A 24 2.23 -18.61 2.00
C ASP A 24 2.45 -19.62 3.12
N ASN A 25 1.54 -19.59 4.11
CA ASN A 25 1.52 -20.63 5.12
C ASN A 25 1.11 -21.97 4.49
N SER A 26 1.73 -23.03 4.93
CA SER A 26 1.33 -24.39 4.53
C SER A 26 -0.08 -24.72 5.01
N LYS A 27 -0.73 -25.67 4.34
CA LYS A 27 -2.07 -26.15 4.75
C LYS A 27 -2.10 -26.67 6.18
N ASP A 28 -1.00 -27.24 6.65
CA ASP A 28 -0.91 -27.80 8.01
C ASP A 28 -0.73 -26.69 9.06
N GLU A 29 0.01 -25.64 8.75
CA GLU A 29 0.09 -24.44 9.60
C GLU A 29 -1.28 -23.76 9.73
N ILE A 30 -1.99 -23.58 8.63
CA ILE A 30 -3.34 -22.97 8.62
C ILE A 30 -4.31 -23.82 9.46
N ARG A 31 -4.29 -25.14 9.31
CA ARG A 31 -5.10 -26.07 10.14
C ARG A 31 -4.76 -25.94 11.62
N THR A 32 -3.47 -25.94 11.94
CA THR A 32 -3.00 -25.79 13.32
C THR A 32 -3.44 -24.47 13.94
N MET A 33 -3.39 -23.37 13.17
CA MET A 33 -3.90 -22.08 13.61
C MET A 33 -5.41 -22.10 13.86
N ARG A 34 -6.19 -22.67 12.94
CA ARG A 34 -7.64 -22.85 13.09
C ARG A 34 -7.97 -23.61 14.38
N ASP A 35 -7.36 -24.78 14.57
CA ASP A 35 -7.64 -25.64 15.72
C ASP A 35 -7.31 -24.93 17.05
N ARG A 36 -6.24 -24.15 17.11
CA ARG A 36 -5.90 -23.30 18.26
C ARG A 36 -6.96 -22.22 18.53
N VAL A 37 -7.45 -21.57 17.48
CA VAL A 37 -8.48 -20.53 17.59
C VAL A 37 -9.79 -21.14 18.06
N GLU A 38 -10.21 -22.27 17.48
CA GLU A 38 -11.40 -23.03 17.89
C GLU A 38 -11.34 -23.40 19.38
N GLN A 39 -10.20 -23.97 19.80
CA GLN A 39 -10.00 -24.34 21.21
C GLN A 39 -10.06 -23.12 22.13
N ARG A 40 -9.41 -22.00 21.75
CA ARG A 40 -9.29 -20.82 22.60
C ARG A 40 -10.60 -20.06 22.74
N LEU A 41 -11.43 -20.05 21.70
CA LEU A 41 -12.70 -19.32 21.67
C LEU A 41 -13.90 -20.22 22.02
N GLY A 42 -13.72 -21.55 22.14
CA GLY A 42 -14.79 -22.49 22.39
C GLY A 42 -15.79 -22.62 21.24
N ILE A 43 -15.39 -22.29 20.03
CA ILE A 43 -16.19 -22.39 18.80
C ILE A 43 -15.68 -23.56 17.96
N LYS A 44 -16.48 -24.02 17.01
CA LYS A 44 -16.14 -25.16 16.13
C LYS A 44 -16.46 -24.82 14.69
N ASP A 45 -15.87 -25.58 13.79
CA ASP A 45 -16.15 -25.51 12.36
C ASP A 45 -15.87 -24.13 11.73
N ILE A 46 -14.75 -23.49 12.15
CA ILE A 46 -14.30 -22.24 11.54
C ILE A 46 -13.99 -22.50 10.07
N GLU A 47 -14.70 -21.79 9.20
CA GLU A 47 -14.41 -21.79 7.78
C GLU A 47 -13.10 -21.06 7.48
N ILE A 48 -12.22 -21.70 6.71
CA ILE A 48 -11.01 -21.10 6.19
C ILE A 48 -11.34 -20.52 4.81
N LEU A 49 -11.38 -19.21 4.71
CA LEU A 49 -11.61 -18.53 3.44
C LEU A 49 -10.37 -18.63 2.54
N SER A 50 -10.60 -18.79 1.25
CA SER A 50 -9.53 -18.72 0.25
C SER A 50 -9.03 -17.30 0.07
N ASP A 51 -7.74 -17.15 -0.20
CA ASP A 51 -7.16 -15.87 -0.56
C ASP A 51 -7.84 -15.29 -1.81
N PRO A 52 -8.19 -14.01 -1.82
CA PRO A 52 -8.83 -13.38 -2.97
C PRO A 52 -7.85 -13.23 -4.14
N THR A 53 -8.35 -13.47 -5.35
CA THR A 53 -7.62 -13.26 -6.59
C THR A 53 -8.05 -11.95 -7.28
N LEU A 54 -7.21 -11.44 -8.17
CA LEU A 54 -7.54 -10.23 -8.93
C LEU A 54 -8.82 -10.38 -9.76
N ASP A 55 -9.06 -11.57 -10.30
CA ASP A 55 -10.20 -11.83 -11.19
C ASP A 55 -11.53 -11.81 -10.44
N GLU A 56 -11.51 -12.15 -9.13
CA GLU A 56 -12.68 -12.11 -8.26
C GLU A 56 -13.09 -10.69 -7.82
N ILE A 57 -12.22 -9.69 -8.04
CA ILE A 57 -12.44 -8.32 -7.58
C ILE A 57 -12.97 -7.48 -8.73
N GLU A 58 -14.11 -6.87 -8.53
CA GLU A 58 -14.68 -5.87 -9.43
C GLU A 58 -14.36 -4.46 -8.92
N LEU A 59 -13.81 -3.62 -9.81
CA LEU A 59 -13.57 -2.21 -9.54
C LEU A 59 -14.45 -1.34 -10.44
N TYR A 60 -14.89 -0.23 -9.88
CA TYR A 60 -15.43 0.85 -10.72
C TYR A 60 -14.35 1.35 -11.68
N ALA A 61 -14.74 1.76 -12.88
CA ALA A 61 -13.84 2.44 -13.79
C ALA A 61 -13.24 3.69 -13.12
N SER A 62 -11.99 4.00 -13.43
CA SER A 62 -11.38 5.25 -13.00
C SER A 62 -12.16 6.43 -13.58
N ARG A 63 -12.43 7.44 -12.74
CA ARG A 63 -13.07 8.70 -13.13
C ARG A 63 -12.06 9.72 -13.63
N ILE A 64 -10.77 9.45 -13.45
CA ILE A 64 -9.68 10.36 -13.74
C ILE A 64 -8.99 9.96 -15.03
N LYS A 65 -8.78 10.92 -15.92
CA LYS A 65 -7.89 10.77 -17.06
C LYS A 65 -6.52 11.34 -16.68
N ILE A 66 -5.50 10.49 -16.70
CA ILE A 66 -4.12 10.89 -16.41
C ILE A 66 -3.62 11.80 -17.54
N PRO A 67 -3.09 13.01 -17.24
CA PRO A 67 -2.51 13.88 -18.25
C PRO A 67 -1.15 13.31 -18.72
N ARG A 68 -0.77 13.60 -19.96
CA ARG A 68 0.48 13.09 -20.55
C ARG A 68 1.73 13.42 -19.74
N THR A 69 1.74 14.54 -19.06
CA THR A 69 2.85 14.99 -18.21
C THR A 69 3.07 14.10 -16.98
N LEU A 70 2.06 13.34 -16.55
CA LEU A 70 2.10 12.48 -15.37
C LEU A 70 2.06 10.98 -15.73
N GLU A 71 1.90 10.61 -17.01
CA GLU A 71 1.76 9.20 -17.45
C GLU A 71 2.98 8.34 -17.08
N ASP A 72 4.17 8.93 -16.95
CA ASP A 72 5.39 8.21 -16.64
C ASP A 72 5.40 7.60 -15.23
N PHE A 73 4.69 8.22 -14.30
CA PHE A 73 4.66 7.80 -12.89
C PHE A 73 3.27 7.67 -12.28
N CYS A 74 2.21 7.85 -13.07
CA CYS A 74 0.83 7.59 -12.66
C CYS A 74 0.25 6.38 -13.39
N THR A 75 -0.69 5.67 -12.75
CA THR A 75 -1.38 4.52 -13.32
C THR A 75 -2.79 4.40 -12.79
N SER A 76 -3.69 3.85 -13.61
CA SER A 76 -5.04 3.43 -13.21
C SER A 76 -5.24 1.92 -13.32
N GLU A 77 -4.14 1.16 -13.40
CA GLU A 77 -4.18 -0.29 -13.51
C GLU A 77 -4.85 -0.95 -12.30
N LYS A 78 -5.59 -2.01 -12.54
CA LYS A 78 -6.41 -2.69 -11.53
C LYS A 78 -5.59 -3.12 -10.31
N TRP A 79 -4.41 -3.70 -10.54
CA TRP A 79 -3.54 -4.15 -9.47
C TRP A 79 -3.12 -3.00 -8.54
N ASP A 80 -2.59 -1.91 -9.11
CA ASP A 80 -2.12 -0.77 -8.35
C ASP A 80 -3.24 -0.18 -7.49
N ARG A 81 -4.42 -0.04 -8.05
CA ARG A 81 -5.59 0.47 -7.34
C ARG A 81 -6.03 -0.44 -6.20
N ILE A 82 -6.00 -1.76 -6.38
CA ILE A 82 -6.35 -2.75 -5.35
C ILE A 82 -5.36 -2.70 -4.19
N VAL A 83 -4.06 -2.75 -4.48
CA VAL A 83 -2.99 -2.73 -3.45
C VAL A 83 -3.07 -1.48 -2.58
N HIS A 84 -3.50 -0.35 -3.15
CA HIS A 84 -3.56 0.94 -2.47
C HIS A 84 -4.95 1.29 -1.91
N THR A 85 -5.86 0.30 -1.81
CA THR A 85 -7.21 0.55 -1.29
C THR A 85 -7.25 0.50 0.24
N TYR A 86 -6.61 -0.49 0.85
CA TYR A 86 -6.75 -0.80 2.27
C TYR A 86 -5.39 -0.97 2.95
N GLY A 87 -5.41 -0.75 4.28
CA GLY A 87 -4.32 -1.11 5.17
C GLY A 87 -4.31 -2.59 5.57
N LYS A 88 -3.85 -2.85 6.79
CA LYS A 88 -3.68 -4.20 7.33
C LYS A 88 -4.37 -4.40 8.68
N GLY A 89 -5.39 -3.57 8.97
CA GLY A 89 -6.24 -3.74 10.14
C GLY A 89 -7.27 -4.86 9.98
N PHE A 90 -7.88 -5.29 11.07
CA PHE A 90 -8.90 -6.35 11.05
C PHE A 90 -10.06 -6.01 10.11
N LYS A 91 -10.53 -4.76 10.13
CA LYS A 91 -11.60 -4.29 9.26
C LYS A 91 -11.18 -4.33 7.79
N ASP A 92 -9.93 -3.93 7.50
CA ASP A 92 -9.35 -3.98 6.15
C ASP A 92 -9.35 -5.42 5.62
N MET A 93 -8.84 -6.36 6.43
CA MET A 93 -8.84 -7.78 6.08
C MET A 93 -10.26 -8.30 5.81
N THR A 94 -11.23 -7.91 6.64
CA THR A 94 -12.62 -8.32 6.45
C THR A 94 -13.17 -7.85 5.11
N LEU A 95 -12.91 -6.60 4.71
CA LEU A 95 -13.34 -6.04 3.43
C LEU A 95 -12.65 -6.74 2.25
N ILE A 96 -11.34 -6.95 2.35
CA ILE A 96 -10.54 -7.65 1.34
C ILE A 96 -11.07 -9.06 1.09
N TYR A 97 -11.29 -9.86 2.15
CA TYR A 97 -11.80 -11.23 2.00
C TYR A 97 -13.26 -11.29 1.55
N ARG A 98 -14.02 -10.18 1.70
CA ARG A 98 -15.35 -10.01 1.09
C ARG A 98 -15.30 -9.48 -0.34
N ARG A 99 -14.12 -9.27 -0.93
CA ARG A 99 -13.91 -8.66 -2.25
C ARG A 99 -14.54 -7.26 -2.39
N ASP A 100 -14.72 -6.56 -1.28
CA ASP A 100 -15.28 -5.21 -1.26
C ASP A 100 -14.17 -4.16 -1.41
N PHE A 101 -13.99 -3.64 -2.61
CA PHE A 101 -13.00 -2.62 -2.97
C PHE A 101 -13.66 -1.32 -3.45
N LYS A 102 -14.84 -1.00 -2.94
CA LYS A 102 -15.59 0.21 -3.32
C LYS A 102 -14.83 1.52 -3.10
N LYS A 103 -13.84 1.51 -2.20
CA LYS A 103 -12.99 2.67 -1.88
C LYS A 103 -11.66 2.69 -2.64
N ALA A 104 -11.51 1.85 -3.66
CA ALA A 104 -10.31 1.85 -4.47
C ALA A 104 -10.07 3.22 -5.11
N PRO A 105 -8.82 3.73 -5.08
CA PRO A 105 -8.46 5.00 -5.71
C PRO A 105 -8.69 4.95 -7.21
N ASP A 106 -8.88 6.10 -7.83
CA ASP A 106 -8.98 6.21 -9.29
C ASP A 106 -7.60 6.08 -9.96
N VAL A 107 -6.57 6.67 -9.34
CA VAL A 107 -5.19 6.68 -9.83
C VAL A 107 -4.22 6.45 -8.67
N VAL A 108 -3.13 5.76 -8.97
CA VAL A 108 -1.97 5.65 -8.09
C VAL A 108 -0.78 6.34 -8.76
N ALA A 109 -0.12 7.23 -8.02
CA ALA A 109 1.06 7.94 -8.47
C ALA A 109 2.30 7.45 -7.70
N TYR A 110 3.42 7.29 -8.41
CA TYR A 110 4.71 6.83 -7.89
C TYR A 110 5.78 7.91 -8.14
N PRO A 111 5.75 9.05 -7.41
CA PRO A 111 6.70 10.12 -7.60
C PRO A 111 8.14 9.64 -7.40
N ARG A 112 9.05 10.21 -8.14
CA ARG A 112 10.49 9.90 -8.11
C ARG A 112 11.26 10.88 -7.24
N ASP A 113 10.72 12.10 -7.10
CA ASP A 113 11.31 13.22 -6.39
C ASP A 113 10.23 14.19 -5.88
N GLU A 114 10.66 15.29 -5.29
CA GLU A 114 9.79 16.33 -4.74
C GLU A 114 9.06 17.12 -5.84
N GLU A 115 9.64 17.24 -7.05
CA GLU A 115 9.04 17.94 -8.18
C GLU A 115 7.82 17.15 -8.71
N ASP A 116 7.94 15.83 -8.81
CA ASP A 116 6.81 14.96 -9.14
C ASP A 116 5.67 15.09 -8.11
N ILE A 117 6.00 15.18 -6.81
CA ILE A 117 4.99 15.38 -5.76
C ILE A 117 4.27 16.71 -5.92
N ALA A 118 5.01 17.79 -6.18
CA ALA A 118 4.43 19.12 -6.40
C ALA A 118 3.48 19.10 -7.61
N ALA A 119 3.91 18.49 -8.71
CA ALA A 119 3.07 18.36 -9.91
C ALA A 119 1.78 17.55 -9.66
N ILE A 120 1.85 16.50 -8.82
CA ILE A 120 0.64 15.73 -8.43
C ILE A 120 -0.28 16.61 -7.58
N PHE A 121 0.25 17.38 -6.62
CA PHE A 121 -0.57 18.25 -5.78
C PHE A 121 -1.25 19.36 -6.59
N ASP A 122 -0.53 19.99 -7.51
CA ASP A 122 -1.09 21.01 -8.39
C ASP A 122 -2.23 20.42 -9.22
N TRP A 123 -1.99 19.26 -9.85
CA TRP A 123 -3.01 18.57 -10.62
C TRP A 123 -4.23 18.16 -9.77
N CYS A 124 -4.02 17.65 -8.56
CA CYS A 124 -5.13 17.32 -7.65
C CYS A 124 -5.89 18.57 -7.22
N GLY A 125 -5.19 19.66 -6.91
CA GLY A 125 -5.77 20.94 -6.50
C GLY A 125 -6.64 21.55 -7.59
N GLU A 126 -6.12 21.63 -8.83
CA GLU A 126 -6.84 22.17 -9.99
C GLU A 126 -8.14 21.40 -10.31
N ASN A 127 -8.16 20.09 -10.02
CA ASN A 127 -9.29 19.23 -10.34
C ASN A 127 -10.15 18.86 -9.11
N SER A 128 -9.82 19.37 -7.92
CA SER A 128 -10.47 19.03 -6.66
C SER A 128 -10.46 17.52 -6.34
N TYR A 129 -9.41 16.80 -6.74
CA TYR A 129 -9.24 15.41 -6.40
C TYR A 129 -8.76 15.24 -4.96
N ALA A 130 -9.27 14.22 -4.27
CA ALA A 130 -8.69 13.81 -2.99
C ALA A 130 -7.31 13.21 -3.22
N CYS A 131 -6.32 13.66 -2.43
CA CYS A 131 -4.95 13.19 -2.51
C CYS A 131 -4.56 12.49 -1.21
N ILE A 132 -4.12 11.23 -1.27
CA ILE A 132 -3.86 10.39 -0.11
C ILE A 132 -2.41 9.89 -0.15
N PRO A 133 -1.56 10.26 0.83
CA PRO A 133 -0.21 9.74 0.90
C PRO A 133 -0.22 8.26 1.36
N TYR A 134 0.67 7.46 0.78
CA TYR A 134 0.82 6.05 1.05
C TYR A 134 2.30 5.71 1.20
N GLY A 135 2.66 5.12 2.33
CA GLY A 135 4.00 4.60 2.59
C GLY A 135 4.04 3.08 2.46
N GLY A 136 4.31 2.38 3.55
CA GLY A 136 4.37 0.91 3.58
C GLY A 136 3.02 0.18 3.50
N GLY A 137 1.90 0.86 3.48
CA GLY A 137 0.57 0.22 3.46
C GLY A 137 0.21 -0.51 4.75
N SER A 138 0.92 -0.26 5.83
CA SER A 138 0.83 -0.98 7.11
C SER A 138 -0.17 -0.38 8.11
N SER A 139 -0.95 0.62 7.72
CA SER A 139 -1.97 1.22 8.59
C SER A 139 -2.95 0.16 9.09
N VAL A 140 -3.23 0.17 10.39
CA VAL A 140 -4.23 -0.69 11.04
C VAL A 140 -5.42 0.13 11.56
N THR A 141 -5.42 1.44 11.32
CA THR A 141 -6.43 2.39 11.79
C THR A 141 -7.31 2.97 10.67
N GLY A 142 -7.12 2.50 9.44
CA GLY A 142 -7.82 3.05 8.27
C GLY A 142 -7.32 4.43 7.83
N GLY A 143 -6.08 4.81 8.18
CA GLY A 143 -5.54 6.15 7.99
C GLY A 143 -5.42 6.63 6.54
N PHE A 144 -5.51 5.72 5.57
CA PHE A 144 -5.52 6.06 4.14
C PHE A 144 -6.72 5.49 3.36
N TRP A 145 -7.81 5.21 4.06
CA TRP A 145 -9.04 4.86 3.36
C TRP A 145 -9.50 6.02 2.48
N GLY A 146 -9.82 5.70 1.24
CA GLY A 146 -10.45 6.64 0.35
C GLY A 146 -11.76 7.20 0.95
N PRO A 147 -12.12 8.45 0.61
CA PRO A 147 -13.41 9.03 0.97
C PRO A 147 -14.55 8.23 0.32
N GLU A 148 -15.79 8.54 0.69
CA GLU A 148 -16.94 8.04 -0.05
C GLU A 148 -16.86 8.51 -1.50
N ARG A 149 -17.25 7.64 -2.45
CA ARG A 149 -17.01 7.84 -3.88
C ARG A 149 -17.48 9.18 -4.42
N ASP A 150 -18.60 9.70 -3.89
CA ASP A 150 -19.22 10.93 -4.39
C ASP A 150 -18.73 12.19 -3.65
N ALA A 151 -17.85 12.03 -2.66
CA ALA A 151 -17.32 13.17 -1.90
C ALA A 151 -16.33 14.02 -2.71
N PHE A 152 -15.66 13.41 -3.71
CA PHE A 152 -14.70 14.07 -4.59
C PHE A 152 -14.86 13.58 -6.03
N PRO A 153 -14.51 14.42 -7.03
CA PRO A 153 -14.52 14.01 -8.44
C PRO A 153 -13.60 12.82 -8.74
N GLY A 154 -12.58 12.61 -7.93
CA GLY A 154 -11.66 11.50 -8.02
C GLY A 154 -10.74 11.37 -6.82
N VAL A 155 -10.04 10.24 -6.72
CA VAL A 155 -9.10 9.93 -5.64
C VAL A 155 -7.76 9.51 -6.23
N VAL A 156 -6.69 10.18 -5.82
CA VAL A 156 -5.30 9.87 -6.18
C VAL A 156 -4.57 9.41 -4.93
N VAL A 157 -3.94 8.24 -4.97
CA VAL A 157 -3.00 7.79 -3.94
C VAL A 157 -1.59 8.06 -4.40
N ILE A 158 -0.76 8.65 -3.53
CA ILE A 158 0.67 8.88 -3.78
C ILE A 158 1.49 7.86 -3.02
N ASP A 159 2.02 6.86 -3.72
CA ASP A 159 2.96 5.88 -3.14
C ASP A 159 4.37 6.48 -3.11
N LEU A 160 4.87 6.71 -1.90
CA LEU A 160 6.17 7.32 -1.64
C LEU A 160 7.34 6.33 -1.71
N GLY A 161 7.11 5.08 -2.09
CA GLY A 161 8.09 4.00 -2.05
C GLY A 161 9.40 4.25 -2.83
N ASN A 162 9.38 5.11 -3.85
CA ASN A 162 10.59 5.52 -4.56
C ASN A 162 11.45 6.53 -3.76
N LEU A 163 10.86 7.21 -2.79
CA LEU A 163 11.53 8.17 -1.91
C LEU A 163 12.03 7.44 -0.65
N ASN A 164 13.12 6.69 -0.79
CA ASN A 164 13.56 5.69 0.18
C ASN A 164 15.03 5.84 0.63
N LYS A 165 15.54 7.07 0.65
CA LYS A 165 16.92 7.36 0.98
C LYS A 165 17.05 8.11 2.30
N ILE A 166 18.17 7.89 3.00
CA ILE A 166 18.68 8.80 4.01
C ILE A 166 19.40 9.92 3.28
N LEU A 167 18.97 11.16 3.50
CA LEU A 167 19.52 12.34 2.84
C LEU A 167 20.68 12.98 3.64
N GLU A 168 20.61 12.88 4.97
CA GLU A 168 21.55 13.48 5.89
C GLU A 168 21.58 12.72 7.21
N VAL A 169 22.74 12.57 7.81
CA VAL A 169 22.94 12.01 9.16
C VAL A 169 23.74 13.00 9.98
N ASP A 170 23.19 13.43 11.11
CA ASP A 170 23.91 14.20 12.12
C ASP A 170 24.31 13.29 13.30
N PRO A 171 25.58 12.90 13.39
CA PRO A 171 26.03 11.99 14.45
C PRO A 171 26.08 12.66 15.83
N VAL A 172 26.09 14.00 15.91
CA VAL A 172 26.14 14.74 17.19
C VAL A 172 24.76 14.72 17.84
N SER A 173 23.73 15.10 17.09
CA SER A 173 22.34 15.07 17.59
C SER A 173 21.70 13.70 17.49
N ARG A 174 22.36 12.74 16.80
CA ARG A 174 21.82 11.41 16.48
C ARG A 174 20.50 11.50 15.73
N CYS A 175 20.40 12.42 14.80
CA CYS A 175 19.23 12.62 13.94
C CYS A 175 19.58 12.31 12.49
N ALA A 176 18.58 11.95 11.71
CA ALA A 176 18.72 11.78 10.27
C ALA A 176 17.54 12.40 9.53
N ARG A 177 17.82 13.00 8.36
CA ARG A 177 16.79 13.40 7.42
C ARG A 177 16.53 12.28 6.44
N ILE A 178 15.32 11.77 6.46
CA ILE A 178 14.95 10.52 5.80
C ILE A 178 13.76 10.78 4.89
N GLN A 179 13.77 10.20 3.69
CA GLN A 179 12.64 10.23 2.79
C GLN A 179 11.50 9.34 3.30
N ALA A 180 10.25 9.78 3.10
CA ALA A 180 9.07 9.22 3.76
C ALA A 180 8.63 7.82 3.27
N GLY A 181 9.18 7.34 2.16
CA GLY A 181 8.85 6.03 1.60
C GLY A 181 9.78 4.89 2.03
N ILE A 182 10.81 5.18 2.85
CA ILE A 182 11.75 4.14 3.31
C ILE A 182 11.05 3.19 4.29
N LEU A 183 11.37 1.90 4.21
CA LEU A 183 10.93 0.89 5.17
C LEU A 183 12.03 0.54 6.17
N GLY A 184 11.63 0.05 7.35
CA GLY A 184 12.53 -0.28 8.46
C GLY A 184 13.78 -1.05 8.06
N PRO A 185 13.72 -2.20 7.35
CA PRO A 185 14.90 -2.93 6.95
C PRO A 185 15.88 -2.13 6.09
N ALA A 186 15.38 -1.36 5.10
CA ALA A 186 16.21 -0.52 4.25
C ALA A 186 16.82 0.66 5.00
N LEU A 187 16.07 1.20 5.98
CA LEU A 187 16.58 2.24 6.86
C LEU A 187 17.72 1.74 7.74
N GLU A 188 17.56 0.56 8.35
CA GLU A 188 18.63 -0.08 9.13
C GLU A 188 19.89 -0.32 8.30
N GLU A 189 19.73 -0.83 7.07
CA GLU A 189 20.88 -1.05 6.17
C GLU A 189 21.62 0.24 5.85
N GLN A 190 20.89 1.34 5.63
CA GLN A 190 21.48 2.65 5.33
C GLN A 190 22.08 3.33 6.56
N LEU A 191 21.65 3.01 7.79
CA LEU A 191 22.20 3.54 9.04
C LEU A 191 23.48 2.81 9.48
N LYS A 192 23.62 1.52 9.21
CA LYS A 192 24.78 0.70 9.59
C LYS A 192 26.14 1.32 9.26
N PRO A 193 26.40 1.87 8.06
CA PRO A 193 27.67 2.51 7.75
C PRO A 193 28.02 3.69 8.64
N HIS A 194 27.03 4.31 9.28
CA HIS A 194 27.18 5.43 10.20
C HIS A 194 27.32 4.97 11.66
N GLY A 195 27.29 3.66 11.93
CA GLY A 195 27.30 3.10 13.28
C GLY A 195 26.04 3.40 14.09
N LEU A 196 24.92 3.62 13.40
CA LEU A 196 23.63 3.97 13.99
C LEU A 196 22.58 2.87 13.71
N THR A 197 21.54 2.88 14.52
CA THR A 197 20.31 2.06 14.40
C THR A 197 19.12 2.88 14.92
N LEU A 198 17.89 2.47 14.60
CA LEU A 198 16.67 3.00 15.17
C LEU A 198 16.38 2.39 16.55
#